data_ec4833f17e1fad21878e40bf5d35f6d1
#
_entry.id   ec4833f17e1fad21878e40bf5d35f6d1
#
_cell.length_a   1.000
_cell.length_b   1.000
_cell.length_c   1.000
_cell.angle_alpha   90.00
_cell.angle_beta   90.00
_cell.angle_gamma   90.00
#
_symmetry.space_group_name_H-M   'P 1'
#
loop_
_entity.id
_entity.type
_entity.pdbx_description
1 polymer ?
#
loop_
_entity_poly.entity_id
_entity_poly.type
_entity_poly.pdbx_seq_one_letter_code
_entity_poly.pdbx_strand_id
1 'polypeptide(L)'
;GSVIAATILYIVFFGVYMLYQTGKGFIYQYSKVEDMDMGAVIVGFFAILILFIICNYLVTSITDGDGTFRQVYLIPAYGLIPAMISMVATVIMSYVLTYNESFILTVIMIIGVCWSIALIFEGLSTVHDYDFKHTVVSLIITVVFMLIAAIVVLVVIIMWEQLKDFLVTVGKEIIRNVTGS
;
A
#
# COMPACT_ATOMS: atom_id res chain seq x y z
N GLY A 1 -5.15 -6.97 -19.82
CA GLY A 1 -6.04 -7.09 -18.67
C GLY A 1 -7.11 -5.99 -18.64
N SER A 2 -8.20 -6.23 -17.94
CA SER A 2 -9.26 -5.24 -17.75
C SER A 2 -8.98 -4.42 -16.49
N VAL A 3 -9.18 -3.10 -16.55
CA VAL A 3 -9.07 -2.21 -15.37
C VAL A 3 -10.05 -2.65 -14.28
N ILE A 4 -11.25 -3.11 -14.65
CA ILE A 4 -12.25 -3.63 -13.73
C ILE A 4 -11.70 -4.86 -12.97
N ALA A 5 -11.08 -5.80 -13.67
CA ALA A 5 -10.48 -6.98 -13.04
C ALA A 5 -9.34 -6.60 -12.07
N ALA A 6 -8.51 -5.64 -12.43
CA ALA A 6 -7.46 -5.13 -11.54
C ALA A 6 -8.02 -4.47 -10.28
N THR A 7 -9.07 -3.65 -10.42
CA THR A 7 -9.74 -3.04 -9.27
C THR A 7 -10.35 -4.10 -8.34
N ILE A 8 -10.97 -5.13 -8.89
CA ILE A 8 -11.49 -6.27 -8.11
C ILE A 8 -10.33 -6.96 -7.37
N LEU A 9 -9.19 -7.21 -8.05
CA LEU A 9 -8.01 -7.81 -7.42
C LEU A 9 -7.47 -6.98 -6.25
N TYR A 10 -7.45 -5.64 -6.35
CA TYR A 10 -7.05 -4.79 -5.23
C TYR A 10 -8.01 -4.89 -4.03
N ILE A 11 -9.32 -4.96 -4.30
CA ILE A 11 -10.31 -5.15 -3.23
C ILE A 11 -10.13 -6.54 -2.58
N VAL A 12 -9.92 -7.59 -3.38
CA VAL A 12 -9.65 -8.93 -2.89
C VAL A 12 -8.34 -8.97 -2.09
N PHE A 13 -7.29 -8.29 -2.58
CA PHE A 13 -6.01 -8.19 -1.88
C PHE A 13 -6.18 -7.51 -0.52
N PHE A 14 -6.95 -6.42 -0.45
CA PHE A 14 -7.28 -5.79 0.83
C PHE A 14 -8.02 -6.76 1.76
N GLY A 15 -9.01 -7.48 1.28
CA GLY A 15 -9.73 -8.50 2.07
C GLY A 15 -8.82 -9.62 2.58
N VAL A 16 -7.91 -10.12 1.74
CA VAL A 16 -6.91 -11.12 2.12
C VAL A 16 -5.89 -10.55 3.12
N TYR A 17 -5.48 -9.29 2.96
CA TYR A 17 -4.62 -8.60 3.91
C TYR A 17 -5.29 -8.48 5.29
N MET A 18 -6.56 -8.11 5.33
CA MET A 18 -7.34 -8.06 6.58
C MET A 18 -7.46 -9.44 7.22
N LEU A 19 -7.75 -10.47 6.42
CA LEU A 19 -7.78 -11.85 6.90
C LEU A 19 -6.41 -12.27 7.48
N TYR A 20 -5.31 -11.89 6.84
CA TYR A 20 -3.96 -12.17 7.33
C TYR A 20 -3.66 -11.47 8.66
N GLN A 21 -4.16 -10.25 8.87
CA GLN A 21 -3.95 -9.50 10.11
C GLN A 21 -4.79 -10.04 11.28
N THR A 22 -6.01 -10.47 11.01
CA THR A 22 -7.00 -10.82 12.04
C THR A 22 -7.29 -12.32 12.14
N GLY A 23 -7.03 -13.08 11.10
CA GLY A 23 -7.45 -14.48 10.94
C GLY A 23 -6.39 -15.52 11.31
N LYS A 24 -5.24 -15.14 11.88
CA LYS A 24 -4.24 -16.12 12.32
C LYS A 24 -4.71 -16.87 13.56
N GLY A 25 -4.25 -18.12 13.72
CA GLY A 25 -4.50 -18.90 14.92
C GLY A 25 -4.08 -18.16 16.20
N PHE A 26 -4.76 -18.42 17.31
CA PHE A 26 -4.60 -17.72 18.60
C PHE A 26 -3.15 -17.54 19.06
N ILE A 27 -2.29 -18.54 18.79
CA ILE A 27 -0.87 -18.52 19.17
C ILE A 27 -0.07 -17.46 18.40
N TYR A 28 -0.54 -17.08 17.19
CA TYR A 28 0.15 -16.18 16.26
C TYR A 28 -0.54 -14.81 16.12
N GLN A 29 -1.58 -14.58 16.91
CA GLN A 29 -2.33 -13.33 16.87
C GLN A 29 -1.69 -12.29 17.79
N TYR A 30 -0.85 -11.43 17.23
CA TYR A 30 -0.13 -10.39 17.98
C TYR A 30 -0.96 -9.12 18.21
N SER A 31 -1.99 -8.88 17.41
CA SER A 31 -2.85 -7.68 17.50
C SER A 31 -4.29 -8.10 17.76
N LYS A 32 -4.92 -7.52 18.77
CA LYS A 32 -6.38 -7.66 18.93
C LYS A 32 -7.08 -6.78 17.91
N VAL A 33 -8.14 -7.29 17.29
CA VAL A 33 -8.95 -6.54 16.32
C VAL A 33 -9.52 -5.26 16.95
N GLU A 34 -9.79 -5.31 18.26
CA GLU A 34 -10.34 -4.19 19.05
C GLU A 34 -9.38 -2.99 19.13
N ASP A 35 -8.07 -3.24 19.05
CA ASP A 35 -7.04 -2.20 19.16
C ASP A 35 -6.65 -1.62 17.78
N MET A 36 -7.21 -2.13 16.68
CA MET A 36 -6.88 -1.68 15.32
C MET A 36 -7.80 -0.55 14.86
N ASP A 37 -7.20 0.61 14.57
CA ASP A 37 -7.92 1.66 13.84
C ASP A 37 -8.12 1.22 12.38
N MET A 38 -9.31 0.66 12.11
CA MET A 38 -9.69 0.18 10.78
C MET A 38 -9.63 1.28 9.72
N GLY A 39 -9.94 2.53 10.11
CA GLY A 39 -9.85 3.69 9.21
C GLY A 39 -8.41 3.93 8.78
N ALA A 40 -7.48 3.96 9.71
CA ALA A 40 -6.05 4.13 9.42
C ALA A 40 -5.50 2.99 8.57
N VAL A 41 -5.92 1.74 8.81
CA VAL A 41 -5.50 0.57 8.01
C VAL A 41 -6.00 0.67 6.57
N ILE A 42 -7.27 1.01 6.35
CA ILE A 42 -7.84 1.19 5.01
C ILE A 42 -7.12 2.31 4.27
N VAL A 43 -7.03 3.48 4.89
CA VAL A 43 -6.38 4.65 4.27
C VAL A 43 -4.92 4.35 3.98
N GLY A 44 -4.17 3.78 4.92
CA GLY A 44 -2.75 3.46 4.73
C GLY A 44 -2.51 2.46 3.61
N PHE A 45 -3.32 1.41 3.53
CA PHE A 45 -3.21 0.40 2.48
C PHE A 45 -3.40 0.99 1.08
N PHE A 46 -4.52 1.69 0.87
CA PHE A 46 -4.81 2.28 -0.43
C PHE A 46 -3.89 3.46 -0.77
N ALA A 47 -3.47 4.24 0.23
CA ALA A 47 -2.53 5.35 0.03
C ALA A 47 -1.18 4.86 -0.51
N ILE A 48 -0.59 3.81 0.08
CA ILE A 48 0.68 3.24 -0.39
C ILE A 48 0.55 2.73 -1.82
N LEU A 49 -0.53 2.04 -2.14
CA LEU A 49 -0.77 1.47 -3.45
C LEU A 49 -0.96 2.55 -4.52
N ILE A 50 -1.79 3.55 -4.24
CA ILE A 50 -2.03 4.69 -5.13
C ILE A 50 -0.73 5.49 -5.32
N LEU A 51 0.00 5.73 -4.24
CA LEU A 51 1.28 6.44 -4.26
C LEU A 51 2.30 5.71 -5.15
N PHE A 52 2.40 4.39 -5.03
CA PHE A 52 3.26 3.58 -5.88
C PHE A 52 2.90 3.74 -7.37
N ILE A 53 1.62 3.60 -7.71
CA ILE A 53 1.15 3.70 -9.09
C ILE A 53 1.44 5.09 -9.68
N ILE A 54 1.12 6.15 -8.93
CA ILE A 54 1.32 7.53 -9.39
C ILE A 54 2.82 7.83 -9.52
N CYS A 55 3.62 7.54 -8.50
CA CYS A 55 5.05 7.82 -8.54
C CYS A 55 5.77 7.02 -9.61
N ASN A 56 5.42 5.74 -9.79
CA ASN A 56 5.99 4.92 -10.84
C ASN A 56 5.64 5.48 -12.23
N TYR A 57 4.39 5.86 -12.47
CA TYR A 57 3.97 6.47 -13.73
C TYR A 57 4.69 7.79 -14.00
N LEU A 58 4.86 8.65 -12.99
CA LEU A 58 5.58 9.92 -13.15
C LEU A 58 7.06 9.68 -13.47
N VAL A 59 7.71 8.76 -12.78
CA VAL A 59 9.12 8.42 -13.02
C VAL A 59 9.30 7.86 -14.43
N THR A 60 8.47 6.91 -14.83
CA THR A 60 8.56 6.31 -16.16
C THR A 60 8.24 7.30 -17.28
N SER A 61 7.37 8.28 -17.03
CA SER A 61 7.13 9.39 -17.96
C SER A 61 8.33 10.33 -18.13
N ILE A 62 9.21 10.43 -17.12
CA ILE A 62 10.44 11.25 -17.18
C ILE A 62 11.60 10.45 -17.80
N THR A 63 11.60 9.13 -17.67
CA THR A 63 12.66 8.23 -18.11
C THR A 63 12.36 7.56 -19.46
N ASP A 64 11.57 8.22 -20.31
CA ASP A 64 11.20 7.77 -21.67
C ASP A 64 10.62 6.35 -21.72
N GLY A 65 9.80 6.00 -20.73
CA GLY A 65 9.09 4.72 -20.69
C GLY A 65 7.84 4.75 -21.58
N ASP A 66 7.63 3.70 -22.37
CA ASP A 66 6.51 3.57 -23.32
C ASP A 66 5.17 3.19 -22.65
N GLY A 67 5.19 2.88 -21.35
CA GLY A 67 4.03 2.38 -20.62
C GLY A 67 2.94 3.43 -20.38
N THR A 68 1.69 3.04 -20.61
CA THR A 68 0.52 3.85 -20.29
C THR A 68 0.14 3.75 -18.82
N PHE A 69 -0.50 4.78 -18.25
CA PHE A 69 -1.02 4.76 -16.87
C PHE A 69 -1.87 3.51 -16.58
N ARG A 70 -2.68 3.10 -17.55
CA ARG A 70 -3.49 1.88 -17.45
C ARG A 70 -2.63 0.62 -17.23
N GLN A 71 -1.52 0.49 -17.93
CA GLN A 71 -0.62 -0.66 -17.79
C GLN A 71 0.09 -0.64 -16.44
N VAL A 72 0.59 0.52 -16.00
CA VAL A 72 1.20 0.70 -14.68
C VAL A 72 0.21 0.38 -13.55
N TYR A 73 -1.08 0.70 -13.73
CA TYR A 73 -2.14 0.32 -12.79
C TYR A 73 -2.39 -1.20 -12.75
N LEU A 74 -2.27 -1.89 -13.88
CA LEU A 74 -2.53 -3.33 -13.96
C LEU A 74 -1.41 -4.18 -13.35
N ILE A 75 -0.15 -3.75 -13.46
CA ILE A 75 1.02 -4.53 -13.07
C ILE A 75 0.97 -4.97 -11.60
N PRO A 76 0.82 -4.06 -10.60
CA PRO A 76 0.77 -4.48 -9.21
C PRO A 76 -0.45 -5.35 -8.89
N ALA A 77 -1.60 -5.12 -9.55
CA ALA A 77 -2.80 -5.92 -9.33
C ALA A 77 -2.56 -7.41 -9.60
N TYR A 78 -1.90 -7.72 -10.71
CA TYR A 78 -1.58 -9.10 -11.06
C TYR A 78 -0.30 -9.60 -10.39
N GLY A 79 0.69 -8.73 -10.20
CA GLY A 79 1.95 -9.07 -9.56
C GLY A 79 1.82 -9.44 -8.08
N LEU A 80 0.79 -8.95 -7.37
CA LEU A 80 0.54 -9.26 -5.96
C LEU A 80 -0.18 -10.59 -5.72
N ILE A 81 -0.60 -11.31 -6.77
CA ILE A 81 -1.30 -12.60 -6.63
C ILE A 81 -0.50 -13.63 -5.79
N PRO A 82 0.82 -13.85 -6.01
CA PRO A 82 1.57 -14.80 -5.18
C PRO A 82 1.61 -14.40 -3.70
N ALA A 83 1.70 -13.10 -3.40
CA ALA A 83 1.62 -12.61 -2.02
C ALA A 83 0.25 -12.90 -1.40
N MET A 84 -0.84 -12.74 -2.15
CA MET A 84 -2.19 -13.11 -1.66
C MET A 84 -2.28 -14.60 -1.34
N ILE A 85 -1.78 -15.45 -2.23
CA ILE A 85 -1.78 -16.90 -2.01
C ILE A 85 -0.95 -17.25 -0.76
N SER A 86 0.22 -16.66 -0.58
CA SER A 86 1.07 -16.91 0.59
C SER A 86 0.43 -16.39 1.89
N MET A 87 -0.29 -15.26 1.88
CA MET A 87 -1.05 -14.77 3.03
C MET A 87 -2.13 -15.76 3.44
N VAL A 88 -2.94 -16.26 2.50
CA VAL A 88 -3.98 -17.25 2.76
C VAL A 88 -3.36 -18.56 3.28
N ALA A 89 -2.29 -19.04 2.64
CA ALA A 89 -1.58 -20.24 3.09
C ALA A 89 -1.05 -20.06 4.53
N THR A 90 -0.49 -18.90 4.85
CA THR A 90 0.00 -18.58 6.21
C THR A 90 -1.14 -18.62 7.23
N VAL A 91 -2.30 -18.05 6.91
CA VAL A 91 -3.47 -18.11 7.80
C VAL A 91 -3.90 -19.55 8.04
N ILE A 92 -4.05 -20.36 6.99
CA ILE A 92 -4.45 -21.76 7.12
C ILE A 92 -3.42 -22.55 7.95
N MET A 93 -2.13 -22.41 7.64
CA MET A 93 -1.06 -23.14 8.34
C MET A 93 -0.91 -22.69 9.79
N SER A 94 -1.27 -21.45 10.13
CA SER A 94 -1.21 -20.96 11.52
C SER A 94 -2.13 -21.69 12.49
N TYR A 95 -3.13 -22.43 11.99
CA TYR A 95 -4.00 -23.29 12.81
C TYR A 95 -3.46 -24.69 13.04
N VAL A 96 -2.50 -25.10 12.22
CA VAL A 96 -1.95 -26.47 12.23
C VAL A 96 -0.57 -26.51 12.91
N LEU A 97 0.23 -25.47 12.69
CA LEU A 97 1.61 -25.39 13.15
C LEU A 97 1.70 -24.97 14.64
N THR A 98 2.67 -25.58 15.34
CA THR A 98 3.03 -25.18 16.71
C THR A 98 3.95 -23.96 16.71
N TYR A 99 4.06 -23.26 17.86
CA TYR A 99 4.90 -22.07 17.98
C TYR A 99 6.36 -22.30 17.57
N ASN A 100 6.91 -23.48 17.83
CA ASN A 100 8.28 -23.83 17.45
C ASN A 100 8.49 -23.93 15.93
N GLU A 101 7.41 -24.07 15.16
CA GLU A 101 7.41 -24.17 13.70
C GLU A 101 7.04 -22.86 13.01
N SER A 102 6.95 -21.75 13.77
CA SER A 102 6.58 -20.43 13.27
C SER A 102 7.45 -19.91 12.12
N PHE A 103 8.71 -20.37 12.05
CA PHE A 103 9.60 -20.03 10.94
C PHE A 103 9.05 -20.44 9.57
N ILE A 104 8.25 -21.54 9.52
CA ILE A 104 7.62 -22.01 8.27
C ILE A 104 6.67 -20.96 7.72
N LEU A 105 5.87 -20.32 8.60
CA LEU A 105 4.96 -19.22 8.20
C LEU A 105 5.73 -18.04 7.60
N THR A 106 6.87 -17.71 8.21
CA THR A 106 7.76 -16.65 7.72
C THR A 106 8.34 -16.99 6.35
N VAL A 107 8.78 -18.23 6.15
CA VAL A 107 9.32 -18.70 4.87
C VAL A 107 8.26 -18.64 3.77
N ILE A 108 7.03 -19.10 4.03
CA ILE A 108 5.91 -19.01 3.08
C ILE A 108 5.67 -17.56 2.66
N MET A 109 5.66 -16.63 3.62
CA MET A 109 5.47 -15.21 3.33
C MET A 109 6.61 -14.63 2.50
N ILE A 110 7.86 -14.94 2.85
CA ILE A 110 9.04 -14.45 2.09
C ILE A 110 8.98 -14.94 0.64
N ILE A 111 8.67 -16.21 0.42
CA ILE A 111 8.55 -16.77 -0.95
C ILE A 111 7.47 -16.01 -1.74
N GLY A 112 6.28 -15.83 -1.17
CA GLY A 112 5.20 -15.13 -1.85
C GLY A 112 5.50 -13.66 -2.15
N VAL A 113 6.12 -12.95 -1.21
CA VAL A 113 6.52 -11.55 -1.40
C VAL A 113 7.64 -11.43 -2.43
N CYS A 114 8.68 -12.25 -2.35
CA CYS A 114 9.78 -12.24 -3.34
C CYS A 114 9.27 -12.53 -4.74
N TRP A 115 8.35 -13.48 -4.88
CA TRP A 115 7.75 -13.78 -6.18
C TRP A 115 6.89 -12.64 -6.70
N SER A 116 6.13 -11.99 -5.83
CA SER A 116 5.35 -10.80 -6.22
C SER A 116 6.24 -9.65 -6.68
N ILE A 117 7.34 -9.40 -5.97
CA ILE A 117 8.34 -8.39 -6.38
C ILE A 117 8.91 -8.73 -7.76
N ALA A 118 9.27 -9.99 -7.99
CA ALA A 118 9.79 -10.43 -9.29
C ALA A 118 8.77 -10.23 -10.42
N LEU A 119 7.49 -10.54 -10.20
CA LEU A 119 6.44 -10.32 -11.20
C LEU A 119 6.17 -8.84 -11.47
N ILE A 120 6.19 -7.99 -10.44
CA ILE A 120 6.04 -6.55 -10.61
C ILE A 120 7.23 -5.99 -11.40
N PHE A 121 8.45 -6.42 -11.07
CA PHE A 121 9.68 -6.03 -11.78
C PHE A 121 9.60 -6.40 -13.26
N GLU A 122 9.28 -7.66 -13.57
CA GLU A 122 9.15 -8.16 -14.94
C GLU A 122 8.03 -7.43 -15.70
N GLY A 123 6.90 -7.18 -15.02
CA GLY A 123 5.80 -6.43 -15.60
C GLY A 123 6.18 -5.00 -15.98
N LEU A 124 6.94 -4.31 -15.12
CA LEU A 124 7.42 -2.95 -15.40
C LEU A 124 8.46 -2.94 -16.53
N SER A 125 9.42 -3.87 -16.50
CA SER A 125 10.41 -4.04 -17.55
C SER A 125 9.74 -4.24 -18.91
N THR A 126 8.81 -5.16 -19.00
CA THR A 126 8.09 -5.50 -20.25
C THR A 126 7.23 -4.37 -20.76
N VAL A 127 6.51 -3.65 -19.87
CA VAL A 127 5.58 -2.59 -20.29
C VAL A 127 6.32 -1.33 -20.75
N HIS A 128 7.46 -1.03 -20.17
CA HIS A 128 8.27 0.14 -20.50
C HIS A 128 9.41 -0.15 -21.50
N ASP A 129 9.54 -1.40 -21.93
CA ASP A 129 10.64 -1.88 -22.80
C ASP A 129 12.02 -1.54 -22.23
N TYR A 130 12.15 -1.68 -20.89
CA TYR A 130 13.36 -1.37 -20.17
C TYR A 130 14.29 -2.59 -20.08
N ASP A 131 15.60 -2.35 -20.26
CA ASP A 131 16.62 -3.31 -19.84
C ASP A 131 16.63 -3.46 -18.30
N PHE A 132 17.18 -4.57 -17.83
CA PHE A 132 17.26 -4.88 -16.39
C PHE A 132 17.81 -3.72 -15.55
N LYS A 133 18.92 -3.11 -16.00
CA LYS A 133 19.51 -1.94 -15.33
C LYS A 133 18.55 -0.75 -15.23
N HIS A 134 17.89 -0.41 -16.32
CA HIS A 134 16.93 0.68 -16.37
C HIS A 134 15.74 0.44 -15.45
N THR A 135 15.21 -0.78 -15.41
CA THR A 135 14.11 -1.16 -14.52
C THR A 135 14.50 -1.00 -13.04
N VAL A 136 15.71 -1.46 -12.66
CA VAL A 136 16.22 -1.30 -11.28
C VAL A 136 16.33 0.18 -10.92
N VAL A 137 16.94 1.00 -11.78
CA VAL A 137 17.11 2.43 -11.54
C VAL A 137 15.76 3.13 -11.44
N SER A 138 14.83 2.83 -12.35
CA SER A 138 13.45 3.38 -12.33
C SER A 138 12.72 3.04 -11.04
N LEU A 139 12.82 1.80 -10.55
CA LEU A 139 12.22 1.39 -9.28
C LEU A 139 12.85 2.12 -8.08
N ILE A 140 14.16 2.26 -8.04
CA ILE A 140 14.84 3.00 -6.97
C ILE A 140 14.37 4.46 -6.95
N ILE A 141 14.33 5.11 -8.12
CA ILE A 141 13.84 6.48 -8.25
C ILE A 141 12.36 6.56 -7.83
N THR A 142 11.53 5.59 -8.21
CA THR A 142 10.12 5.52 -7.79
C THR A 142 10.00 5.47 -6.27
N VAL A 143 10.79 4.67 -5.58
CA VAL A 143 10.79 4.61 -4.10
C VAL A 143 11.21 5.94 -3.48
N VAL A 144 12.23 6.60 -4.04
CA VAL A 144 12.65 7.94 -3.57
C VAL A 144 11.53 8.95 -3.77
N PHE A 145 10.86 8.95 -4.93
CA PHE A 145 9.71 9.82 -5.19
C PHE A 145 8.54 9.53 -4.25
N MET A 146 8.27 8.26 -3.93
CA MET A 146 7.26 7.88 -2.94
C MET A 146 7.57 8.47 -1.55
N LEU A 147 8.83 8.42 -1.11
CA LEU A 147 9.23 9.00 0.18
C LEU A 147 9.04 10.52 0.19
N ILE A 148 9.47 11.20 -0.87
CA ILE A 148 9.27 12.65 -1.00
C ILE A 148 7.77 13.00 -1.00
N ALA A 149 6.98 12.30 -1.80
CA ALA A 149 5.54 12.53 -1.88
C ALA A 149 4.84 12.26 -0.54
N ALA A 150 5.24 11.21 0.19
CA ALA A 150 4.70 10.92 1.52
C ALA A 150 5.00 12.06 2.52
N ILE A 151 6.21 12.62 2.50
CA ILE A 151 6.58 13.78 3.33
C ILE A 151 5.73 15.00 2.96
N VAL A 152 5.56 15.29 1.66
CA VAL A 152 4.75 16.42 1.20
C VAL A 152 3.30 16.26 1.65
N VAL A 153 2.70 15.08 1.49
CA VAL A 153 1.33 14.80 1.95
C VAL A 153 1.21 15.01 3.46
N LEU A 154 2.18 14.52 4.24
CA LEU A 154 2.19 14.69 5.69
C LEU A 154 2.24 16.19 6.09
N VAL A 155 3.10 16.98 5.45
CA VAL A 155 3.18 18.43 5.69
C VAL A 155 1.86 19.11 5.34
N VAL A 156 1.22 18.74 4.21
CA VAL A 156 -0.09 19.29 3.82
C VAL A 156 -1.18 18.97 4.84
N ILE A 157 -1.19 17.74 5.37
CA ILE A 157 -2.15 17.34 6.42
C ILE A 157 -1.95 18.16 7.68
N ILE A 158 -0.71 18.33 8.16
CA ILE A 158 -0.40 19.15 9.34
C ILE A 158 -0.82 20.60 9.13
N MET A 159 -0.49 21.19 7.99
CA MET A 159 -0.90 22.56 7.67
C MET A 159 -2.43 22.71 7.61
N TRP A 160 -3.13 21.70 7.10
CA TRP A 160 -4.59 21.69 7.07
C TRP A 160 -5.21 21.65 8.46
N GLU A 161 -4.65 20.87 9.37
CA GLU A 161 -5.10 20.83 10.77
C GLU A 161 -4.87 22.16 11.47
N GLN A 162 -3.69 22.78 11.29
CA GLN A 162 -3.40 24.11 11.83
C GLN A 162 -4.36 25.18 11.30
N LEU A 163 -4.67 25.13 10.00
CA LEU A 163 -5.64 26.05 9.40
C LEU A 163 -7.05 25.89 9.98
N LYS A 164 -7.50 24.65 10.16
CA LYS A 164 -8.80 24.38 10.80
C LYS A 164 -8.86 24.94 12.23
N ASP A 165 -7.84 24.67 13.03
CA ASP A 165 -7.77 25.14 14.42
C ASP A 165 -7.75 26.68 14.49
N PHE A 166 -7.01 27.33 13.59
CA PHE A 166 -7.01 28.78 13.47
C PHE A 166 -8.41 29.32 13.14
N LEU A 167 -9.08 28.78 12.13
CA LEU A 167 -10.43 29.21 11.73
C LEU A 167 -11.46 29.00 12.84
N VAL A 168 -11.39 27.89 13.56
CA VAL A 168 -12.26 27.61 14.71
C VAL A 168 -12.02 28.61 15.84
N THR A 169 -10.76 28.95 16.13
CA THR A 169 -10.40 29.91 17.18
C THR A 169 -10.87 31.29 16.83
N VAL A 170 -10.64 31.77 15.61
CA VAL A 170 -11.12 33.06 15.12
C VAL A 170 -12.65 33.13 15.15
N GLY A 171 -13.33 32.07 14.70
CA GLY A 171 -14.80 31.96 14.74
C GLY A 171 -15.35 32.08 16.16
N LYS A 172 -14.76 31.39 17.13
CA LYS A 172 -15.13 31.51 18.56
C LYS A 172 -14.93 32.90 19.10
N GLU A 173 -13.83 33.55 18.72
CA GLU A 173 -13.53 34.92 19.19
C GLU A 173 -14.50 35.96 18.63
N ILE A 174 -14.86 35.84 17.34
CA ILE A 174 -15.87 36.70 16.72
C ILE A 174 -17.23 36.52 17.42
N ILE A 175 -17.66 35.30 17.67
CA ILE A 175 -18.93 35.02 18.35
C ILE A 175 -18.90 35.63 19.76
N ARG A 176 -17.82 35.42 20.51
CA ARG A 176 -17.64 36.01 21.86
C ARG A 176 -17.75 37.51 21.85
N ASN A 177 -17.10 38.19 20.89
CA ASN A 177 -17.14 39.63 20.76
C ASN A 177 -18.53 40.17 20.33
N VAL A 178 -19.29 39.40 19.57
CA VAL A 178 -20.67 39.80 19.14
C VAL A 178 -21.71 39.52 20.23
N THR A 179 -21.54 38.44 21.01
CA THR A 179 -22.50 38.10 22.07
C THR A 179 -22.24 38.78 23.41
N GLY A 180 -21.12 39.50 23.57
CA GLY A 180 -20.87 40.40 24.74
C GLY A 180 -20.66 39.66 26.07
N SER A 181 -20.25 38.40 26.03
CA SER A 181 -19.93 37.62 27.24
C SER A 181 -18.55 36.99 27.15
#